data_e63851bccca65fc94c8cd76678b03a15
#
_entry.id   e63851bccca65fc94c8cd76678b03a15
#
_cell.length_a   1.000
_cell.length_b   1.000
_cell.length_c   1.000
_cell.angle_alpha   90.00
_cell.angle_beta   90.00
_cell.angle_gamma   90.00
#
_symmetry.space_group_name_H-M   'P 1'
#
loop_
_entity.id
_entity.type
_entity.pdbx_description
1 polymer ?
#
loop_
_entity_poly.entity_id
_entity_poly.type
_entity_poly.pdbx_seq_one_letter_code
_entity_poly.pdbx_strand_id
1 'polypeptide(L)'
;MSLEYSKKTINNFLKPKNIGSIDNPDGYAQIGNMVCGDQLDFFLKVEKGKIKDVKFLSFGCASNIATASVLTEKVKGMSIVAAKKYPWQKIVSSLGGLPQQKVHCSVMAVQGLQKAIKNYEEGLVGDKTAPIKNTPAAKKVVRKPASKKTKTAAKTSSKKLAKKGESKK
;
A
#
# COMPACT_ATOMS: atom_id res chain seq x y z
N MET A 1 -3.11 26.74 13.72
CA MET A 1 -3.11 25.48 14.51
C MET A 1 -2.27 24.45 13.77
N SER A 2 -1.18 24.00 14.34
CA SER A 2 -0.33 22.96 13.77
C SER A 2 -1.06 21.62 13.87
N LEU A 3 -1.12 20.87 12.75
CA LEU A 3 -1.65 19.51 12.74
C LEU A 3 -0.57 18.57 13.30
N GLU A 4 -0.61 18.32 14.60
CA GLU A 4 0.32 17.39 15.22
C GLU A 4 -0.16 15.95 15.05
N TYR A 5 0.62 15.18 14.32
CA TYR A 5 0.43 13.75 14.19
C TYR A 5 1.25 12.98 15.22
N SER A 6 0.67 11.93 15.77
CA SER A 6 1.40 11.02 16.63
C SER A 6 2.55 10.34 15.88
N LYS A 7 3.58 9.90 16.60
CA LYS A 7 4.67 9.09 16.02
C LYS A 7 4.15 7.83 15.31
N LYS A 8 3.04 7.25 15.81
CA LYS A 8 2.40 6.08 15.19
C LYS A 8 1.77 6.42 13.85
N THR A 9 1.12 7.58 13.73
CA THR A 9 0.56 8.07 12.46
C THR A 9 1.67 8.29 11.44
N ILE A 10 2.74 8.99 11.84
CA ILE A 10 3.88 9.26 10.97
C ILE A 10 4.54 7.96 10.50
N ASN A 11 4.76 6.99 11.39
CA ASN A 11 5.35 5.69 11.03
C ASN A 11 4.48 4.90 10.04
N ASN A 12 3.16 4.89 10.22
CA ASN A 12 2.24 4.22 9.30
C ASN A 12 2.11 4.95 7.95
N PHE A 13 2.37 6.25 7.92
CA PHE A 13 2.45 7.01 6.68
C PHE A 13 3.75 6.74 5.91
N LEU A 14 4.90 6.77 6.61
CA LEU A 14 6.22 6.58 5.98
C LEU A 14 6.48 5.13 5.57
N LYS A 15 5.96 4.18 6.34
CA LYS A 15 6.11 2.73 6.11
C LYS A 15 4.74 2.04 6.18
N PRO A 16 3.84 2.33 5.22
CA PRO A 16 2.51 1.76 5.23
C PRO A 16 2.56 0.25 5.00
N LYS A 17 1.75 -0.49 5.77
CA LYS A 17 1.57 -1.93 5.61
C LYS A 17 0.47 -2.20 4.62
N ASN A 18 0.63 -3.29 3.86
CA ASN A 18 -0.37 -3.76 2.90
C ASN A 18 -0.70 -2.77 1.77
N ILE A 19 0.21 -1.84 1.45
CA ILE A 19 0.04 -0.97 0.29
C ILE A 19 0.26 -1.77 -1.00
N GLY A 20 -0.56 -1.50 -2.01
CA GLY A 20 -0.50 -2.15 -3.31
C GLY A 20 -1.85 -2.68 -3.77
N SER A 21 -1.85 -3.48 -4.83
CA SER A 21 -3.02 -4.14 -5.39
C SER A 21 -2.93 -5.66 -5.23
N ILE A 22 -4.06 -6.33 -5.38
CA ILE A 22 -4.16 -7.79 -5.49
C ILE A 22 -4.63 -8.10 -6.90
N ASP A 23 -3.92 -9.01 -7.59
CA ASP A 23 -4.39 -9.52 -8.87
C ASP A 23 -5.60 -10.45 -8.62
N ASN A 24 -6.68 -10.21 -9.39
CA ASN A 24 -7.94 -10.94 -9.24
C ASN A 24 -8.46 -10.95 -7.80
N PRO A 25 -8.76 -9.77 -7.20
CA PRO A 25 -9.34 -9.70 -5.87
C PRO A 25 -10.74 -10.30 -5.88
N ASP A 26 -11.16 -10.90 -4.77
CA ASP A 26 -12.50 -11.41 -4.61
C ASP A 26 -13.50 -10.28 -4.29
N GLY A 27 -13.01 -9.19 -3.69
CA GLY A 27 -13.75 -7.96 -3.46
C GLY A 27 -12.88 -6.73 -3.73
N TYR A 28 -13.48 -5.75 -4.37
CA TYR A 28 -12.84 -4.47 -4.67
C TYR A 28 -13.81 -3.32 -4.42
N ALA A 29 -13.32 -2.24 -3.89
CA ALA A 29 -14.06 -0.99 -3.85
C ALA A 29 -13.13 0.21 -3.87
N GLN A 30 -13.60 1.22 -4.55
CA GLN A 30 -13.03 2.56 -4.52
C GLN A 30 -13.96 3.48 -3.73
N ILE A 31 -13.38 4.29 -2.88
CA ILE A 31 -14.06 5.34 -2.14
C ILE A 31 -13.25 6.62 -2.20
N GLY A 32 -13.91 7.74 -2.29
CA GLY A 32 -13.29 9.06 -2.31
C GLY A 32 -14.10 10.07 -1.54
N ASN A 33 -13.45 11.12 -1.08
CA ASN A 33 -14.08 12.28 -0.49
C ASN A 33 -13.75 13.51 -1.31
N MET A 34 -14.76 14.08 -1.98
CA MET A 34 -14.60 15.23 -2.86
C MET A 34 -14.17 16.50 -2.13
N VAL A 35 -14.42 16.59 -0.83
CA VAL A 35 -14.10 17.78 -0.04
C VAL A 35 -12.60 17.88 0.25
N CYS A 36 -11.96 16.77 0.60
CA CYS A 36 -10.50 16.74 0.87
C CYS A 36 -9.68 16.18 -0.31
N GLY A 37 -10.33 15.68 -1.37
CA GLY A 37 -9.66 15.05 -2.51
C GLY A 37 -9.01 13.71 -2.22
N ASP A 38 -9.23 13.16 -1.03
CA ASP A 38 -8.67 11.86 -0.64
C ASP A 38 -9.41 10.72 -1.34
N GLN A 39 -8.67 9.68 -1.74
CA GLN A 39 -9.19 8.48 -2.37
C GLN A 39 -8.52 7.24 -1.79
N LEU A 40 -9.29 6.18 -1.66
CA LEU A 40 -8.84 4.85 -1.23
C LEU A 40 -9.43 3.77 -2.13
N ASP A 41 -8.59 2.86 -2.55
CA ASP A 41 -8.96 1.63 -3.24
C ASP A 41 -8.65 0.46 -2.32
N PHE A 42 -9.62 -0.43 -2.08
CA PHE A 42 -9.43 -1.63 -1.28
C PHE A 42 -9.55 -2.88 -2.15
N PHE A 43 -8.61 -3.79 -1.97
CA PHE A 43 -8.54 -5.09 -2.63
C PHE A 43 -8.60 -6.19 -1.57
N LEU A 44 -9.53 -7.12 -1.70
CA LEU A 44 -9.74 -8.20 -0.75
C LEU A 44 -9.51 -9.55 -1.42
N LYS A 45 -8.82 -10.44 -0.72
CA LYS A 45 -8.79 -11.87 -1.01
C LYS A 45 -9.40 -12.61 0.15
N VAL A 46 -10.39 -13.45 -0.14
CA VAL A 46 -11.20 -14.13 0.87
C VAL A 46 -11.02 -15.64 0.75
N GLU A 47 -10.79 -16.30 1.88
CA GLU A 47 -10.72 -17.75 1.94
C GLU A 47 -11.49 -18.25 3.16
N LYS A 48 -12.40 -19.20 2.96
CA LYS A 48 -13.21 -19.82 4.03
C LYS A 48 -13.93 -18.79 4.92
N GLY A 49 -14.48 -17.73 4.32
CA GLY A 49 -15.20 -16.66 5.02
C GLY A 49 -14.33 -15.73 5.87
N LYS A 50 -12.99 -15.78 5.69
CA LYS A 50 -12.02 -14.89 6.34
C LYS A 50 -11.24 -14.09 5.31
N ILE A 51 -10.82 -12.90 5.69
CA ILE A 51 -9.94 -12.07 4.88
C ILE A 51 -8.53 -12.69 4.91
N LYS A 52 -8.17 -13.39 3.85
CA LYS A 52 -6.83 -13.98 3.68
C LYS A 52 -5.78 -12.92 3.45
N ASP A 53 -6.07 -12.00 2.55
CA ASP A 53 -5.23 -10.86 2.25
C ASP A 53 -6.06 -9.62 1.95
N VAL A 54 -5.52 -8.47 2.29
CA VAL A 54 -6.13 -7.17 2.04
C VAL A 54 -5.04 -6.18 1.70
N LYS A 55 -5.22 -5.45 0.62
CA LYS A 55 -4.31 -4.38 0.21
C LYS A 55 -5.10 -3.13 -0.13
N PHE A 56 -4.40 -2.02 -0.15
CA PHE A 56 -5.00 -0.75 -0.52
C PHE A 56 -4.06 0.10 -1.37
N LEU A 57 -4.65 0.94 -2.19
CA LEU A 57 -3.99 2.08 -2.81
C LEU A 57 -4.63 3.35 -2.26
N SER A 58 -3.83 4.38 -2.09
CA SER A 58 -4.29 5.65 -1.55
C SER A 58 -3.72 6.81 -2.33
N PHE A 59 -4.58 7.76 -2.61
CA PHE A 59 -4.22 9.10 -3.02
C PHE A 59 -4.82 10.04 -1.99
N GLY A 60 -3.98 10.67 -1.15
CA GLY A 60 -4.50 11.50 -0.08
C GLY A 60 -3.47 11.90 0.97
N CYS A 61 -3.96 12.43 2.06
CA CYS A 61 -3.14 12.94 3.15
C CYS A 61 -2.49 11.83 4.00
N ALA A 62 -1.53 12.20 4.85
CA ALA A 62 -0.83 11.26 5.72
C ALA A 62 -1.78 10.46 6.62
N SER A 63 -2.87 11.08 7.13
CA SER A 63 -3.89 10.37 7.90
C SER A 63 -4.61 9.32 7.09
N ASN A 64 -4.91 9.60 5.81
CA ASN A 64 -5.60 8.67 4.94
C ASN A 64 -4.79 7.38 4.74
N ILE A 65 -3.50 7.52 4.43
CA ILE A 65 -2.57 6.39 4.26
C ILE A 65 -2.39 5.65 5.59
N ALA A 66 -2.17 6.36 6.70
CA ALA A 66 -1.96 5.76 8.00
C ALA A 66 -3.19 4.99 8.51
N THR A 67 -4.40 5.51 8.29
CA THR A 67 -5.65 4.83 8.70
C THR A 67 -5.89 3.56 7.88
N ALA A 68 -5.66 3.59 6.57
CA ALA A 68 -5.77 2.41 5.72
C ALA A 68 -4.72 1.35 6.06
N SER A 69 -3.47 1.76 6.35
CA SER A 69 -2.39 0.89 6.81
C SER A 69 -2.79 0.12 8.07
N VAL A 70 -3.24 0.83 9.12
CA VAL A 70 -3.66 0.21 10.38
C VAL A 70 -4.90 -0.66 10.20
N LEU A 71 -5.91 -0.19 9.45
CA LEU A 71 -7.12 -0.96 9.20
C LEU A 71 -6.81 -2.30 8.55
N THR A 72 -6.05 -2.28 7.45
CA THR A 72 -5.70 -3.50 6.71
C THR A 72 -4.90 -4.48 7.55
N GLU A 73 -3.99 -4.00 8.41
CA GLU A 73 -3.26 -4.84 9.36
C GLU A 73 -4.20 -5.52 10.37
N LYS A 74 -5.20 -4.78 10.87
CA LYS A 74 -6.11 -5.30 11.89
C LYS A 74 -7.15 -6.26 11.36
N VAL A 75 -7.64 -6.07 10.13
CA VAL A 75 -8.71 -6.91 9.57
C VAL A 75 -8.18 -8.15 8.85
N LYS A 76 -6.91 -8.21 8.53
CA LYS A 76 -6.29 -9.39 7.94
C LYS A 76 -6.41 -10.59 8.88
N GLY A 77 -6.94 -11.70 8.39
CA GLY A 77 -7.25 -12.91 9.16
C GLY A 77 -8.60 -12.91 9.88
N MET A 78 -9.30 -11.78 9.95
CA MET A 78 -10.63 -11.71 10.56
C MET A 78 -11.70 -12.35 9.65
N SER A 79 -12.81 -12.81 10.26
CA SER A 79 -13.99 -13.16 9.48
C SER A 79 -14.59 -11.92 8.81
N ILE A 80 -15.20 -12.10 7.65
CA ILE A 80 -15.86 -11.02 6.89
C ILE A 80 -16.89 -10.30 7.76
N VAL A 81 -17.70 -11.06 8.53
CA VAL A 81 -18.72 -10.50 9.42
C VAL A 81 -18.12 -9.58 10.49
N ALA A 82 -16.98 -10.00 11.08
CA ALA A 82 -16.30 -9.19 12.09
C ALA A 82 -15.62 -7.95 11.47
N ALA A 83 -14.99 -8.11 10.31
CA ALA A 83 -14.34 -7.02 9.59
C ALA A 83 -15.35 -5.94 9.14
N LYS A 84 -16.54 -6.35 8.69
CA LYS A 84 -17.64 -5.46 8.30
C LYS A 84 -18.12 -4.56 9.45
N LYS A 85 -18.00 -5.04 10.70
CA LYS A 85 -18.41 -4.31 11.92
C LYS A 85 -17.23 -3.64 12.62
N TYR A 86 -16.05 -3.57 11.98
CA TYR A 86 -14.86 -3.01 12.62
C TYR A 86 -15.05 -1.51 12.92
N PRO A 87 -14.92 -1.06 14.18
CA PRO A 87 -15.19 0.31 14.53
C PRO A 87 -14.00 1.22 14.20
N TRP A 88 -14.27 2.36 13.57
CA TRP A 88 -13.25 3.34 13.19
C TRP A 88 -12.49 3.92 14.41
N GLN A 89 -13.13 3.96 15.59
CA GLN A 89 -12.51 4.44 16.83
C GLN A 89 -11.28 3.62 17.21
N LYS A 90 -11.28 2.31 16.93
CA LYS A 90 -10.11 1.46 17.18
C LYS A 90 -8.92 1.81 16.28
N ILE A 91 -9.17 2.34 15.08
CA ILE A 91 -8.12 2.84 14.18
C ILE A 91 -7.50 4.09 14.80
N VAL A 92 -8.32 5.05 15.20
CA VAL A 92 -7.87 6.29 15.85
C VAL A 92 -7.05 5.98 17.11
N SER A 93 -7.53 5.09 17.97
CA SER A 93 -6.80 4.67 19.18
C SER A 93 -5.47 3.97 18.84
N SER A 94 -5.44 3.12 17.81
CA SER A 94 -4.22 2.43 17.36
C SER A 94 -3.17 3.40 16.85
N LEU A 95 -3.60 4.50 16.24
CA LEU A 95 -2.73 5.58 15.78
C LEU A 95 -2.26 6.53 16.88
N GLY A 96 -2.77 6.35 18.13
CA GLY A 96 -2.46 7.24 19.25
C GLY A 96 -3.19 8.57 19.18
N GLY A 97 -4.36 8.58 18.54
CA GLY A 97 -5.16 9.77 18.27
C GLY A 97 -4.95 10.35 16.88
N LEU A 98 -5.94 11.05 16.41
CA LEU A 98 -5.87 11.84 15.17
C LEU A 98 -6.42 13.25 15.47
N PRO A 99 -5.90 14.29 14.80
CA PRO A 99 -6.53 15.59 14.85
C PRO A 99 -8.00 15.50 14.48
N GLN A 100 -8.88 16.22 15.15
CA GLN A 100 -10.34 16.13 14.95
C GLN A 100 -10.74 16.28 13.47
N GLN A 101 -10.07 17.17 12.75
CA GLN A 101 -10.26 17.40 11.33
C GLN A 101 -9.87 16.20 10.44
N LYS A 102 -9.12 15.22 10.98
CA LYS A 102 -8.61 14.03 10.28
C LYS A 102 -9.28 12.72 10.71
N VAL A 103 -10.20 12.78 11.66
CA VAL A 103 -10.97 11.61 12.09
C VAL A 103 -11.80 11.03 10.92
N HIS A 104 -12.28 11.89 10.01
CA HIS A 104 -13.04 11.43 8.84
C HIS A 104 -12.26 10.43 7.95
N CYS A 105 -10.92 10.50 7.91
CA CYS A 105 -10.11 9.53 7.16
C CYS A 105 -10.30 8.11 7.70
N SER A 106 -10.44 7.94 9.02
CA SER A 106 -10.68 6.63 9.63
C SER A 106 -12.09 6.10 9.32
N VAL A 107 -13.09 6.99 9.28
CA VAL A 107 -14.46 6.64 8.88
C VAL A 107 -14.48 6.21 7.41
N MET A 108 -13.84 6.99 6.54
CA MET A 108 -13.75 6.69 5.11
C MET A 108 -13.04 5.35 4.85
N ALA A 109 -11.95 5.06 5.58
CA ALA A 109 -11.25 3.78 5.45
C ALA A 109 -12.17 2.59 5.79
N VAL A 110 -12.94 2.67 6.88
CA VAL A 110 -13.90 1.63 7.26
C VAL A 110 -15.01 1.50 6.23
N GLN A 111 -15.57 2.60 5.74
CA GLN A 111 -16.60 2.58 4.70
C GLN A 111 -16.08 1.96 3.39
N GLY A 112 -14.83 2.24 3.01
CA GLY A 112 -14.21 1.63 1.84
C GLY A 112 -14.06 0.12 1.98
N LEU A 113 -13.60 -0.35 3.14
CA LEU A 113 -13.54 -1.79 3.45
C LEU A 113 -14.93 -2.44 3.42
N GLN A 114 -15.92 -1.81 4.05
CA GLN A 114 -17.30 -2.30 4.05
C GLN A 114 -17.88 -2.42 2.65
N LYS A 115 -17.61 -1.44 1.79
CA LYS A 115 -18.02 -1.46 0.39
C LYS A 115 -17.34 -2.59 -0.39
N ALA A 116 -16.04 -2.83 -0.16
CA ALA A 116 -15.32 -3.93 -0.78
C ALA A 116 -15.87 -5.30 -0.33
N ILE A 117 -16.20 -5.45 0.95
CA ILE A 117 -16.85 -6.64 1.49
C ILE A 117 -18.25 -6.83 0.88
N LYS A 118 -19.04 -5.77 0.77
CA LYS A 118 -20.36 -5.82 0.15
C LYS A 118 -20.28 -6.28 -1.31
N ASN A 119 -19.37 -5.71 -2.08
CA ASN A 119 -19.14 -6.12 -3.46
C ASN A 119 -18.74 -7.60 -3.58
N TYR A 120 -17.95 -8.11 -2.65
CA TYR A 120 -17.63 -9.54 -2.55
C TYR A 120 -18.88 -10.38 -2.27
N GLU A 121 -19.72 -10.00 -1.29
CA GLU A 121 -20.95 -10.71 -0.93
C GLU A 121 -21.97 -10.73 -2.10
N GLU A 122 -21.99 -9.68 -2.93
CA GLU A 122 -22.87 -9.55 -4.11
C GLU A 122 -22.28 -10.19 -5.37
N GLY A 123 -21.08 -10.78 -5.30
CA GLY A 123 -20.38 -11.34 -6.46
C GLY A 123 -19.94 -10.29 -7.48
N LEU A 124 -19.96 -9.03 -7.10
CA LEU A 124 -19.49 -7.92 -7.90
C LEU A 124 -17.98 -7.84 -7.77
N VAL A 125 -17.26 -8.55 -8.63
CA VAL A 125 -15.81 -8.31 -8.82
C VAL A 125 -15.70 -6.94 -9.46
N GLY A 126 -15.38 -5.94 -8.66
CA GLY A 126 -15.33 -4.55 -9.11
C GLY A 126 -14.49 -4.41 -10.37
N ASP A 127 -15.04 -3.74 -11.35
CA ASP A 127 -14.35 -3.40 -12.58
C ASP A 127 -13.08 -2.60 -12.24
N LYS A 128 -11.93 -3.24 -12.44
CA LYS A 128 -10.60 -2.64 -12.24
C LYS A 128 -10.35 -1.46 -13.19
N THR A 129 -11.28 -1.17 -14.09
CA THR A 129 -11.14 -0.23 -15.19
C THR A 129 -12.06 0.97 -15.11
N ALA A 130 -12.89 1.12 -14.06
CA ALA A 130 -13.67 2.34 -13.94
C ALA A 130 -12.74 3.53 -13.71
N PRO A 131 -12.40 4.32 -14.75
CA PRO A 131 -11.58 5.51 -14.57
C PRO A 131 -12.39 6.46 -13.69
N ILE A 132 -11.71 7.01 -12.69
CA ILE A 132 -12.25 8.14 -11.93
C ILE A 132 -12.64 9.20 -12.94
N LYS A 133 -13.94 9.39 -13.13
CA LYS A 133 -14.44 10.57 -13.85
C LYS A 133 -14.10 11.76 -12.96
N ASN A 134 -13.03 12.48 -13.31
CA ASN A 134 -12.49 13.70 -12.70
C ASN A 134 -11.18 13.54 -11.90
N THR A 135 -10.15 12.98 -12.53
CA THR A 135 -8.77 13.30 -12.12
C THR A 135 -7.98 13.63 -13.38
N PRO A 136 -7.29 14.77 -13.47
CA PRO A 136 -6.39 15.04 -14.58
C PRO A 136 -5.27 13.98 -14.55
N ALA A 137 -5.03 13.39 -15.70
CA ALA A 137 -4.18 12.27 -15.99
C ALA A 137 -2.89 12.23 -15.14
N ALA A 138 -2.82 11.31 -14.20
CA ALA A 138 -1.56 10.86 -13.65
C ALA A 138 -0.88 10.01 -14.71
N LYS A 139 0.10 10.59 -15.41
CA LYS A 139 0.96 9.92 -16.38
C LYS A 139 1.59 8.68 -15.72
N LYS A 140 1.41 7.53 -16.37
CA LYS A 140 2.07 6.26 -16.08
C LYS A 140 3.56 6.46 -15.81
N VAL A 141 3.98 6.35 -14.56
CA VAL A 141 5.36 6.06 -14.22
C VAL A 141 5.45 4.55 -14.03
N VAL A 142 5.56 3.85 -15.15
CA VAL A 142 5.97 2.44 -15.16
C VAL A 142 7.48 2.42 -14.91
N ARG A 143 7.88 2.26 -13.66
CA ARG A 143 9.26 1.89 -13.35
C ARG A 143 9.41 0.40 -13.61
N LYS A 144 10.03 0.06 -14.76
CA LYS A 144 10.52 -1.29 -15.03
C LYS A 144 11.54 -1.70 -13.96
N PRO A 145 11.49 -2.93 -13.45
CA PRO A 145 12.57 -3.42 -12.59
C PRO A 145 13.86 -3.53 -13.40
N ALA A 146 14.93 -2.91 -12.92
CA ALA A 146 16.25 -3.03 -13.49
C ALA A 146 16.76 -4.46 -13.33
N SER A 147 16.80 -5.20 -14.42
CA SER A 147 17.47 -6.50 -14.50
C SER A 147 18.99 -6.29 -14.41
N LYS A 148 19.59 -6.72 -13.32
CA LYS A 148 21.05 -6.90 -13.23
C LYS A 148 21.48 -8.00 -14.20
N LYS A 149 22.07 -7.62 -15.31
CA LYS A 149 22.88 -8.53 -16.13
C LYS A 149 24.31 -8.49 -15.63
N THR A 150 24.69 -9.51 -14.88
CA THR A 150 26.06 -9.95 -14.72
C THR A 150 26.53 -10.47 -16.07
N LYS A 151 27.51 -9.85 -16.67
CA LYS A 151 28.31 -10.44 -17.72
C LYS A 151 29.74 -10.60 -17.23
N THR A 152 30.03 -11.83 -16.88
CA THR A 152 31.36 -12.43 -16.91
C THR A 152 31.89 -12.41 -18.33
N ALA A 153 33.03 -11.87 -18.58
CA ALA A 153 33.82 -12.19 -19.76
C ALA A 153 35.30 -12.19 -19.35
N ALA A 154 35.83 -13.34 -19.55
CA ALA A 154 37.21 -13.74 -19.36
C ALA A 154 38.09 -13.37 -20.55
N LYS A 155 39.40 -13.49 -20.29
CA LYS A 155 40.51 -13.68 -21.26
C LYS A 155 40.93 -12.44 -22.05
N THR A 156 42.14 -12.13 -22.18
CA THR A 156 43.39 -12.83 -22.53
C THR A 156 44.52 -11.82 -22.53
N SER A 157 45.56 -12.15 -22.12
CA SER A 157 46.83 -12.56 -22.69
C SER A 157 47.95 -11.53 -22.59
N SER A 158 48.94 -12.01 -21.97
CA SER A 158 50.34 -12.16 -22.42
C SER A 158 51.16 -10.90 -22.63
N LYS A 159 52.21 -10.86 -22.00
CA LYS A 159 53.57 -10.98 -22.49
C LYS A 159 54.55 -10.08 -21.75
N LYS A 160 55.44 -10.77 -21.03
CA LYS A 160 56.88 -10.71 -21.28
C LYS A 160 57.61 -9.39 -21.12
N LEU A 161 58.49 -9.29 -20.19
CA LEU A 161 59.96 -9.17 -20.31
C LEU A 161 60.44 -8.78 -18.91
N ALA A 162 61.17 -9.60 -18.25
CA ALA A 162 62.56 -9.89 -18.33
C ALA A 162 63.46 -8.76 -17.79
N LYS A 163 64.24 -9.20 -16.85
CA LYS A 163 65.63 -8.87 -16.58
C LYS A 163 65.94 -7.91 -15.44
N LYS A 164 66.67 -8.49 -14.55
CA LYS A 164 68.04 -8.09 -14.05
C LYS A 164 68.01 -7.07 -12.92
N GLY A 165 68.61 -7.28 -11.89
CA GLY A 165 69.89 -7.75 -11.52
C GLY A 165 70.07 -7.54 -10.02
N GLU A 166 70.75 -8.49 -9.44
CA GLU A 166 71.96 -8.36 -8.66
C GLU A 166 71.97 -7.23 -7.62
N SER A 167 72.28 -7.44 -6.38
CA SER A 167 73.38 -8.10 -5.71
C SER A 167 73.66 -7.38 -4.39
N LYS A 168 74.04 -8.12 -3.35
CA LYS A 168 74.91 -7.72 -2.25
C LYS A 168 74.31 -6.74 -1.19
N LYS A 169 74.21 -7.09 0.04
CA LYS A 169 75.17 -7.63 1.00
C LYS A 169 74.40 -8.14 2.20
#